data_d0b382ad5cb737541381a10c5a35a017
#
_entry.id   d0b382ad5cb737541381a10c5a35a017
#
_cell.length_a   1.000
_cell.length_b   1.000
_cell.length_c   1.000
_cell.angle_alpha   90.00
_cell.angle_beta   90.00
_cell.angle_gamma   90.00
#
_symmetry.space_group_name_H-M   'P 1'
#
loop_
_entity.id
_entity.type
_entity.pdbx_description
1 polymer ?
#
loop_
_entity_poly.entity_id
_entity_poly.type
_entity_poly.pdbx_seq_one_letter_code
_entity_poly.pdbx_strand_id
1 'polypeptide(L)'
;MDLPPVVVEAYAGYKGEETPRAFMLEGSRLLVSEIVARWYTETHCYFRVSASDQHRYVLRYDLDTMIWELVMGETTNDGASKPT
;
A
#
# COMPACT_ATOMS: atom_id res chain seq x y z
N MET A 1 -16.86 -1.56 -8.44
CA MET A 1 -15.92 -0.63 -9.01
C MET A 1 -14.52 -1.10 -8.77
N ASP A 2 -13.71 -1.07 -9.80
CA ASP A 2 -12.37 -1.61 -9.69
C ASP A 2 -11.45 -0.61 -9.06
N LEU A 3 -10.51 -1.11 -8.30
CA LEU A 3 -9.47 -0.27 -7.74
C LEU A 3 -8.38 -0.08 -8.78
N PRO A 4 -7.71 1.07 -8.78
CA PRO A 4 -6.66 1.30 -9.76
C PRO A 4 -5.46 0.41 -9.47
N PRO A 5 -4.88 -0.17 -10.50
CA PRO A 5 -3.66 -0.92 -10.30
C PRO A 5 -2.52 0.04 -9.98
N VAL A 6 -1.55 -0.43 -9.24
CA VAL A 6 -0.41 0.39 -8.87
C VAL A 6 0.84 -0.46 -9.06
N VAL A 7 1.89 0.17 -9.55
CA VAL A 7 3.16 -0.52 -9.72
C VAL A 7 3.87 -0.47 -8.38
N VAL A 8 4.17 -1.63 -7.82
CA VAL A 8 4.80 -1.72 -6.51
C VAL A 8 6.12 -2.47 -6.66
N GLU A 9 7.17 -1.93 -6.06
CA GLU A 9 8.44 -2.62 -5.95
C GLU A 9 8.36 -3.35 -4.62
N ALA A 10 8.33 -4.64 -4.66
CA ALA A 10 8.15 -5.44 -3.47
C ALA A 10 9.35 -6.33 -3.25
N TYR A 11 9.63 -6.62 -2.00
CA TYR A 11 10.69 -7.52 -1.64
C TYR A 11 10.01 -8.86 -1.42
N ALA A 12 10.41 -9.86 -2.19
CA ALA A 12 9.87 -11.18 -2.03
C ALA A 12 10.63 -11.83 -0.92
N GLY A 13 10.03 -11.94 0.19
CA GLY A 13 10.69 -12.49 1.33
C GLY A 13 10.68 -14.00 1.28
N TYR A 14 11.06 -14.55 2.38
CA TYR A 14 11.12 -15.95 2.55
C TYR A 14 9.71 -16.48 2.42
N LYS A 15 9.55 -17.55 1.71
CA LYS A 15 8.27 -18.19 1.48
C LYS A 15 7.36 -17.40 0.59
N GLY A 16 7.92 -16.56 -0.23
CA GLY A 16 7.11 -15.87 -1.20
C GLY A 16 6.29 -14.73 -0.69
N GLU A 17 6.48 -14.33 0.54
CA GLU A 17 5.74 -13.19 1.03
C GLU A 17 6.24 -11.93 0.38
N GLU A 18 5.32 -11.10 -0.08
CA GLU A 18 5.66 -9.83 -0.71
C GLU A 18 5.60 -8.73 0.33
N THR A 19 6.58 -7.85 0.33
CA THR A 19 6.57 -6.70 1.24
C THR A 19 6.83 -5.46 0.40
N PRO A 20 5.92 -4.50 0.38
CA PRO A 20 6.10 -3.33 -0.48
C PRO A 20 7.23 -2.45 0.03
N ARG A 21 8.10 -2.02 -0.87
CA ARG A 21 9.23 -1.16 -0.55
C ARG A 21 9.06 0.21 -1.18
N ALA A 22 8.41 0.28 -2.32
CA ALA A 22 8.16 1.53 -3.02
C ALA A 22 7.01 1.32 -3.98
N PHE A 23 6.37 2.37 -4.38
CA PHE A 23 5.27 2.27 -5.34
C PHE A 23 5.17 3.56 -6.13
N MET A 24 4.56 3.47 -7.31
CA MET A 24 4.40 4.62 -8.17
C MET A 24 3.01 5.19 -8.00
N LEU A 25 2.92 6.49 -7.80
CA LEU A 25 1.65 7.16 -7.68
C LEU A 25 1.69 8.39 -8.55
N GLU A 26 0.86 8.40 -9.57
CA GLU A 26 0.77 9.55 -10.46
C GLU A 26 2.13 10.00 -10.99
N GLY A 27 2.91 9.05 -11.39
CA GLY A 27 4.20 9.36 -11.98
C GLY A 27 5.34 9.58 -11.00
N SER A 28 5.05 9.52 -9.71
CA SER A 28 6.08 9.73 -8.71
C SER A 28 6.36 8.44 -7.98
N ARG A 29 7.61 8.15 -7.73
CA ARG A 29 8.02 6.97 -7.00
C ARG A 29 8.08 7.32 -5.52
N LEU A 30 7.27 6.66 -4.73
CA LEU A 30 7.22 6.91 -3.30
C LEU A 30 7.84 5.72 -2.58
N LEU A 31 8.67 6.00 -1.61
CA LEU A 31 9.28 4.95 -0.81
C LEU A 31 8.38 4.63 0.38
N VAL A 32 8.32 3.36 0.74
CA VAL A 32 7.59 2.95 1.94
C VAL A 32 8.56 3.13 3.10
N SER A 33 8.25 4.08 3.98
CA SER A 33 9.10 4.33 5.12
C SER A 33 8.77 3.43 6.28
N GLU A 34 7.51 2.96 6.35
CA GLU A 34 7.11 2.09 7.44
C GLU A 34 5.89 1.30 7.07
N ILE A 35 5.84 0.04 7.45
CA ILE A 35 4.63 -0.77 7.35
C ILE A 35 3.88 -0.59 8.67
N VAL A 36 2.78 0.11 8.62
CA VAL A 36 2.03 0.42 9.82
C VAL A 36 1.16 -0.74 10.26
N ALA A 37 0.58 -1.44 9.32
CA ALA A 37 -0.27 -2.58 9.62
C ALA A 37 -0.33 -3.52 8.44
N ARG A 38 -0.62 -4.76 8.71
CA ARG A 38 -0.70 -5.78 7.68
C ARG A 38 -1.85 -6.71 8.08
N TRP A 39 -2.70 -7.03 7.14
CA TRP A 39 -3.76 -8.01 7.42
C TRP A 39 -4.08 -8.77 6.13
N TYR A 40 -4.76 -9.88 6.28
CA TYR A 40 -5.02 -10.78 5.18
C TYR A 40 -6.49 -11.09 5.11
N THR A 41 -6.97 -11.34 3.89
CA THR A 41 -8.26 -11.98 3.68
C THR A 41 -7.97 -13.25 2.90
N GLU A 42 -9.00 -13.93 2.48
CA GLU A 42 -8.80 -15.14 1.71
C GLU A 42 -8.22 -14.85 0.34
N THR A 43 -8.40 -13.65 -0.17
CA THR A 43 -8.01 -13.33 -1.53
C THR A 43 -6.90 -12.29 -1.62
N HIS A 44 -6.67 -11.53 -0.57
CA HIS A 44 -5.75 -10.41 -0.64
C HIS A 44 -4.91 -10.25 0.61
N CYS A 45 -3.79 -9.59 0.42
CA CYS A 45 -2.92 -9.22 1.51
C CYS A 45 -2.91 -7.71 1.53
N TYR A 46 -3.21 -7.10 2.64
CA TYR A 46 -3.32 -5.65 2.75
C TYR A 46 -2.17 -5.08 3.57
N PHE A 47 -1.71 -3.92 3.16
CA PHE A 47 -0.64 -3.23 3.87
C PHE A 47 -1.02 -1.76 4.04
N ARG A 48 -1.04 -1.30 5.28
CA ARG A 48 -1.15 0.14 5.53
C ARG A 48 0.27 0.63 5.71
N VAL A 49 0.69 1.58 4.91
CA VAL A 49 2.07 2.01 4.88
C VAL A 49 2.17 3.52 5.03
N SER A 50 3.28 3.98 5.56
CA SER A 50 3.65 5.38 5.52
C SER A 50 4.63 5.55 4.38
N ALA A 51 4.45 6.57 3.58
CA ALA A 51 5.28 6.80 2.41
C ALA A 51 6.15 8.03 2.58
N SER A 52 7.10 8.18 1.68
CA SER A 52 8.09 9.26 1.77
C SER A 52 7.49 10.64 1.57
N ASP A 53 6.28 10.74 1.08
CA ASP A 53 5.60 12.01 0.95
C ASP A 53 4.85 12.38 2.23
N GLN A 54 5.03 11.58 3.28
CA GLN A 54 4.44 11.79 4.59
C GLN A 54 2.93 11.56 4.59
N HIS A 55 2.44 10.81 3.64
CA HIS A 55 1.05 10.39 3.62
C HIS A 55 0.99 8.89 3.88
N ARG A 56 -0.18 8.41 4.25
CA ARG A 56 -0.41 6.99 4.44
C ARG A 56 -1.26 6.46 3.33
N TYR A 57 -1.02 5.21 2.99
CA TYR A 57 -1.72 4.56 1.90
C TYR A 57 -2.02 3.14 2.30
N VAL A 58 -3.09 2.59 1.72
CA VAL A 58 -3.39 1.18 1.90
C VAL A 58 -3.24 0.53 0.54
N LEU A 59 -2.33 -0.41 0.46
CA LEU A 59 -2.06 -1.17 -0.74
C LEU A 59 -2.56 -2.58 -0.52
N ARG A 60 -3.05 -3.22 -1.56
CA ARG A 60 -3.43 -4.63 -1.43
C ARG A 60 -2.85 -5.42 -2.57
N TYR A 61 -2.53 -6.65 -2.29
CA TYR A 61 -1.92 -7.57 -3.23
C TYR A 61 -2.89 -8.72 -3.43
N ASP A 62 -3.29 -8.95 -4.67
CA ASP A 62 -4.22 -10.02 -4.99
C ASP A 62 -3.42 -11.31 -5.05
N LEU A 63 -3.77 -12.28 -4.20
CA LEU A 63 -3.02 -13.51 -4.10
C LEU A 63 -3.17 -14.41 -5.31
N ASP A 64 -4.22 -14.19 -6.10
CA ASP A 64 -4.47 -15.01 -7.25
C ASP A 64 -3.84 -14.41 -8.51
N THR A 65 -4.04 -13.14 -8.75
CA THR A 65 -3.54 -12.49 -9.95
C THR A 65 -2.16 -11.90 -9.76
N MET A 66 -1.73 -11.73 -8.50
CA MET A 66 -0.44 -11.14 -8.15
C MET A 66 -0.35 -9.69 -8.59
N ILE A 67 -1.48 -9.00 -8.57
CA ILE A 67 -1.54 -7.59 -8.93
C ILE A 67 -1.71 -6.75 -7.67
N TRP A 68 -0.97 -5.66 -7.60
CA TRP A 68 -1.11 -4.70 -6.51
C TRP A 68 -2.12 -3.64 -6.89
N GLU A 69 -2.90 -3.21 -5.91
CA GLU A 69 -3.92 -2.19 -6.12
C GLU A 69 -3.87 -1.18 -4.99
N LEU A 70 -4.17 0.06 -5.28
CA LEU A 70 -4.23 1.11 -4.28
C LEU A 70 -5.65 1.16 -3.74
N VAL A 71 -5.80 0.88 -2.46
CA VAL A 71 -7.11 0.87 -1.85
C VAL A 71 -7.52 2.29 -1.46
N MET A 72 -6.62 3.02 -0.82
CA MET A 72 -6.91 4.39 -0.45
C MET A 72 -5.64 5.11 -0.05
N GLY A 73 -5.69 6.42 -0.11
CA GLY A 73 -4.61 7.26 0.38
C GLY A 73 -5.11 8.08 1.54
N GLU A 74 -4.26 8.26 2.53
CA GLU A 74 -4.60 9.04 3.71
C GLU A 74 -3.52 10.06 3.96
N THR A 75 -3.88 11.25 4.38
CA THR A 75 -2.87 12.22 4.76
C THR A 75 -2.62 12.09 6.24
N THR A 76 -1.37 12.16 6.62
CA THR A 76 -1.03 11.93 7.99
C THR A 76 -1.40 13.08 8.88
N ASN A 77 -1.47 14.25 8.32
CA ASN A 77 -1.78 15.37 9.17
C ASN A 77 -3.24 15.58 9.29
N ASP A 78 -4.02 14.74 8.80
CA ASP A 78 -5.32 14.94 8.84
C ASP A 78 -5.94 14.77 10.05
N GLY A 79 -5.19 14.29 10.88
CA GLY A 79 -5.69 14.16 12.12
C GLY A 79 -6.33 15.28 12.45
N ALA A 80 -5.87 16.19 11.95
CA ALA A 80 -6.44 17.33 12.27
C ALA A 80 -7.78 17.34 11.76
N SER A 81 -7.98 16.86 11.01
CA SER A 81 -9.20 17.07 10.55
C SER A 81 -10.19 16.20 10.95
N LYS A 82 -10.34 16.01 11.17
CA LYS A 82 -11.15 15.39 11.35
C LYS A 82 -12.08 15.50 11.45
N PRO A 83 -12.54 15.40 11.19
CA PRO A 83 -13.27 15.38 11.27
C PRO A 83 -13.99 14.97 11.58
N THR A 84 -14.19 14.89 11.52
CA THR A 84 -14.82 14.50 11.61
C THR A 84 -15.52 14.48 11.54
#